data_16b502a37eb47d86c700cf9f744019f3
#
_entry.id   16b502a37eb47d86c700cf9f744019f3
#
_cell.length_a   1.000
_cell.length_b   1.000
_cell.length_c   1.000
_cell.angle_alpha   90.00
_cell.angle_beta   90.00
_cell.angle_gamma   90.00
#
_symmetry.space_group_name_H-M   'P 1'
#
loop_
_entity.id
_entity.type
_entity.pdbx_description
1 polymer ?
#
loop_
_entity_poly.entity_id
_entity_poly.type
_entity_poly.pdbx_seq_one_letter_code
_entity_poly.pdbx_strand_id
1 'polypeptide(L)'
;SVELFDGDLSRALNHLADLHLIWGEMDEAVNFYERVIEADPLNNEAHVGVLFGLDLIPGVSPEQALEARRRYARVFEAVGQRFRRPHTNTPDPERKLRIGYLSGDFRDHTAAYMWGPMYEYHDRDRFEVYSYADMDKADELSEWFRQQSNGWRAFRNIPPEQVAWANREDAIDVLIDTAGYTNGGHLRVFAMKPAPLQVQACGYLPGSGLRTMDA
;
A
#
# COMPACT_ATOMS: atom_id res chain seq x y z
N SER A 1 32.59 2.45 7.38
CA SER A 1 32.83 1.08 6.87
C SER A 1 31.91 0.04 7.50
N VAL A 2 31.44 0.22 8.74
CA VAL A 2 30.48 -0.68 9.40
C VAL A 2 29.08 -0.52 8.77
N GLU A 3 28.62 0.70 8.51
CA GLU A 3 27.32 0.97 7.89
C GLU A 3 27.16 0.38 6.46
N LEU A 4 28.25 0.34 5.67
CA LEU A 4 28.24 -0.30 4.36
C LEU A 4 28.11 -1.83 4.46
N PHE A 5 28.67 -2.43 5.50
CA PHE A 5 28.61 -3.87 5.72
C PHE A 5 27.20 -4.32 6.15
N ASP A 6 26.55 -3.53 7.01
CA ASP A 6 25.19 -3.82 7.49
C ASP A 6 24.15 -3.69 6.38
N GLY A 7 24.27 -2.67 5.51
CA GLY A 7 23.39 -2.51 4.35
C GLY A 7 23.49 -3.64 3.33
N ASP A 8 24.68 -4.15 3.10
CA ASP A 8 24.90 -5.30 2.21
C ASP A 8 24.35 -6.60 2.82
N LEU A 9 24.48 -6.79 4.13
CA LEU A 9 23.92 -7.94 4.84
C LEU A 9 22.38 -7.93 4.79
N SER A 10 21.75 -6.81 5.09
CA SER A 10 20.28 -6.68 5.04
C SER A 10 19.73 -6.98 3.65
N ARG A 11 20.39 -6.49 2.61
CA ARG A 11 20.01 -6.78 1.22
C ARG A 11 20.18 -8.26 0.87
N ALA A 12 21.28 -8.88 1.28
CA ALA A 12 21.50 -10.31 1.05
C ALA A 12 20.44 -11.17 1.79
N LEU A 13 20.09 -10.80 3.01
CA LEU A 13 19.05 -11.48 3.79
C LEU A 13 17.66 -11.30 3.15
N ASN A 14 17.32 -10.12 2.65
CA ASN A 14 16.08 -9.92 1.89
C ASN A 14 16.01 -10.84 0.66
N HIS A 15 17.08 -10.90 -0.14
CA HIS A 15 17.10 -11.78 -1.31
C HIS A 15 17.01 -13.27 -0.94
N LEU A 16 17.61 -13.71 0.18
CA LEU A 16 17.43 -15.06 0.66
C LEU A 16 15.98 -15.32 1.07
N ALA A 17 15.36 -14.38 1.77
CA ALA A 17 13.96 -14.48 2.15
C ALA A 17 13.04 -14.57 0.91
N ASP A 18 13.28 -13.75 -0.12
CA ASP A 18 12.54 -13.78 -1.39
C ASP A 18 12.67 -15.13 -2.08
N LEU A 19 13.86 -15.73 -2.08
CA LEU A 19 14.09 -17.06 -2.66
C LEU A 19 13.30 -18.14 -1.91
N HIS A 20 13.33 -18.14 -0.57
CA HIS A 20 12.53 -19.06 0.24
C HIS A 20 11.04 -18.87 0.01
N LEU A 21 10.58 -17.61 -0.12
CA LEU A 21 9.19 -17.29 -0.46
C LEU A 21 8.78 -17.91 -1.81
N ILE A 22 9.63 -17.78 -2.84
CA ILE A 22 9.39 -18.35 -4.18
C ILE A 22 9.37 -19.89 -4.13
N TRP A 23 10.17 -20.51 -3.30
CA TRP A 23 10.20 -21.98 -3.12
C TRP A 23 9.05 -22.52 -2.26
N GLY A 24 8.24 -21.63 -1.65
CA GLY A 24 7.15 -22.03 -0.76
C GLY A 24 7.60 -22.35 0.65
N GLU A 25 8.82 -22.02 1.02
CA GLU A 25 9.42 -22.23 2.34
C GLU A 25 9.14 -21.01 3.22
N MET A 26 7.86 -20.82 3.60
CA MET A 26 7.37 -19.59 4.24
C MET A 26 7.98 -19.35 5.63
N ASP A 27 8.22 -20.40 6.40
CA ASP A 27 8.83 -20.28 7.75
C ASP A 27 10.25 -19.73 7.66
N GLU A 28 11.06 -20.25 6.73
CA GLU A 28 12.42 -19.78 6.46
C GLU A 28 12.41 -18.35 5.93
N ALA A 29 11.51 -18.03 5.00
CA ALA A 29 11.37 -16.68 4.47
C ALA A 29 11.08 -15.67 5.59
N VAL A 30 10.10 -15.96 6.45
CA VAL A 30 9.74 -15.11 7.59
C VAL A 30 10.94 -14.96 8.54
N ASN A 31 11.68 -16.03 8.83
CA ASN A 31 12.87 -15.97 9.71
C ASN A 31 13.95 -15.03 9.12
N PHE A 32 14.21 -15.09 7.82
CA PHE A 32 15.16 -14.18 7.18
C PHE A 32 14.68 -12.73 7.20
N TYR A 33 13.41 -12.46 6.92
CA TYR A 33 12.84 -11.11 7.01
C TYR A 33 12.88 -10.54 8.43
N GLU A 34 12.62 -11.36 9.47
CA GLU A 34 12.75 -10.92 10.87
C GLU A 34 14.17 -10.48 11.19
N ARG A 35 15.19 -11.19 10.72
CA ARG A 35 16.59 -10.79 10.88
C ARG A 35 16.93 -9.50 10.17
N VAL A 36 16.29 -9.23 9.02
CA VAL A 36 16.42 -7.92 8.36
C VAL A 36 15.81 -6.82 9.22
N ILE A 37 14.63 -7.06 9.80
CA ILE A 37 13.94 -6.08 10.67
C ILE A 37 14.76 -5.80 11.95
N GLU A 38 15.43 -6.80 12.48
CA GLU A 38 16.34 -6.61 13.63
C GLU A 38 17.51 -5.66 13.29
N ALA A 39 18.07 -5.78 12.08
CA ALA A 39 19.16 -4.93 11.61
C ALA A 39 18.69 -3.57 11.12
N ASP A 40 17.56 -3.51 10.42
CA ASP A 40 16.92 -2.30 9.88
C ASP A 40 15.42 -2.30 10.21
N PRO A 41 15.02 -1.74 11.36
CA PRO A 41 13.61 -1.69 11.79
C PRO A 41 12.68 -0.90 10.86
N LEU A 42 13.22 -0.12 9.92
CA LEU A 42 12.43 0.65 8.95
C LEU A 42 12.38 -0.02 7.57
N ASN A 43 12.91 -1.22 7.41
CA ASN A 43 12.87 -1.97 6.16
C ASN A 43 11.43 -2.41 5.86
N ASN A 44 10.77 -1.64 5.00
CA ASN A 44 9.37 -1.90 4.65
C ASN A 44 9.18 -3.24 3.92
N GLU A 45 10.13 -3.61 3.07
CA GLU A 45 10.08 -4.84 2.29
C GLU A 45 10.08 -6.08 3.22
N ALA A 46 10.98 -6.10 4.18
CA ALA A 46 11.04 -7.17 5.17
C ALA A 46 9.76 -7.26 6.03
N HIS A 47 9.23 -6.12 6.49
CA HIS A 47 7.96 -6.11 7.22
C HIS A 47 6.80 -6.67 6.38
N VAL A 48 6.71 -6.25 5.12
CA VAL A 48 5.68 -6.75 4.18
C VAL A 48 5.87 -8.24 3.94
N GLY A 49 7.11 -8.69 3.75
CA GLY A 49 7.45 -10.11 3.57
C GLY A 49 7.04 -10.98 4.76
N VAL A 50 7.28 -10.51 6.00
CA VAL A 50 6.79 -11.20 7.21
C VAL A 50 5.28 -11.32 7.20
N LEU A 51 4.55 -10.23 6.93
CA LEU A 51 3.09 -10.23 6.97
C LEU A 51 2.49 -11.13 5.89
N PHE A 52 3.03 -11.07 4.68
CA PHE A 52 2.60 -11.93 3.58
C PHE A 52 2.91 -13.41 3.86
N GLY A 53 4.10 -13.71 4.38
CA GLY A 53 4.49 -15.07 4.76
C GLY A 53 3.59 -15.64 5.86
N LEU A 54 3.31 -14.88 6.93
CA LEU A 54 2.43 -15.31 8.01
C LEU A 54 1.00 -15.62 7.56
N ASP A 55 0.49 -14.95 6.53
CA ASP A 55 -0.83 -15.25 5.97
C ASP A 55 -0.86 -16.60 5.20
N LEU A 56 0.31 -17.12 4.82
CA LEU A 56 0.45 -18.37 4.07
C LEU A 56 0.92 -19.56 4.92
N ILE A 57 1.41 -19.33 6.14
CA ILE A 57 1.89 -20.39 7.03
C ILE A 57 0.70 -21.08 7.69
N PRO A 58 0.53 -22.42 7.52
CA PRO A 58 -0.52 -23.16 8.19
C PRO A 58 -0.36 -23.10 9.71
N GLY A 59 -1.46 -22.84 10.41
CA GLY A 59 -1.50 -22.85 11.88
C GLY A 59 -1.12 -21.52 12.55
N VAL A 60 -0.77 -20.49 11.79
CA VAL A 60 -0.67 -19.13 12.33
C VAL A 60 -2.06 -18.68 12.79
N SER A 61 -2.18 -18.28 14.07
CA SER A 61 -3.47 -17.84 14.59
C SER A 61 -3.82 -16.41 14.10
N PRO A 62 -5.11 -16.08 14.04
CA PRO A 62 -5.53 -14.71 13.72
C PRO A 62 -4.92 -13.66 14.65
N GLU A 63 -4.69 -14.00 15.92
CA GLU A 63 -4.07 -13.12 16.91
C GLU A 63 -2.60 -12.85 16.59
N GLN A 64 -1.84 -13.89 16.18
CA GLN A 64 -0.44 -13.76 15.75
C GLN A 64 -0.34 -12.87 14.50
N ALA A 65 -1.17 -13.13 13.51
CA ALA A 65 -1.23 -12.34 12.28
C ALA A 65 -1.62 -10.86 12.56
N LEU A 66 -2.57 -10.63 13.48
CA LEU A 66 -2.98 -9.29 13.88
C LEU A 66 -1.86 -8.56 14.64
N GLU A 67 -1.13 -9.23 15.52
CA GLU A 67 -0.03 -8.61 16.27
C GLU A 67 1.12 -8.20 15.34
N ALA A 68 1.45 -9.01 14.35
CA ALA A 68 2.43 -8.65 13.33
C ALA A 68 2.00 -7.38 12.56
N ARG A 69 0.72 -7.26 12.17
CA ARG A 69 0.15 -6.06 11.53
C ARG A 69 0.21 -4.83 12.45
N ARG A 70 -0.10 -5.01 13.73
CA ARG A 70 0.03 -3.94 14.73
C ARG A 70 1.48 -3.50 14.92
N ARG A 71 2.46 -4.42 14.83
CA ARG A 71 3.89 -4.07 14.84
C ARG A 71 4.24 -3.19 13.65
N TYR A 72 3.84 -3.58 12.45
CA TYR A 72 3.98 -2.76 11.25
C TYR A 72 3.38 -1.37 11.45
N ALA A 73 2.13 -1.31 11.90
CA ALA A 73 1.42 -0.06 12.13
C ALA A 73 2.16 0.86 13.12
N ARG A 74 2.63 0.32 14.27
CA ARG A 74 3.40 1.11 15.25
C ARG A 74 4.62 1.77 14.64
N VAL A 75 5.37 1.04 13.81
CA VAL A 75 6.60 1.53 13.18
C VAL A 75 6.27 2.61 12.15
N PHE A 76 5.44 2.29 11.18
CA PHE A 76 5.24 3.18 10.03
C PHE A 76 4.28 4.33 10.31
N GLU A 77 3.33 4.21 11.24
CA GLU A 77 2.54 5.34 11.71
C GLU A 77 3.37 6.35 12.51
N ALA A 78 4.34 5.90 13.29
CA ALA A 78 5.27 6.80 13.99
C ALA A 78 6.10 7.64 13.01
N VAL A 79 6.57 7.01 11.92
CA VAL A 79 7.23 7.73 10.82
C VAL A 79 6.25 8.64 10.10
N GLY A 80 5.08 8.12 9.73
CA GLY A 80 4.05 8.83 8.98
C GLY A 80 3.50 10.06 9.70
N GLN A 81 3.48 10.03 11.04
CA GLN A 81 2.99 11.14 11.86
C GLN A 81 3.69 12.48 11.55
N ARG A 82 4.97 12.45 11.17
CA ARG A 82 5.76 13.64 10.81
C ARG A 82 5.22 14.35 9.57
N PHE A 83 4.53 13.62 8.71
CA PHE A 83 3.98 14.09 7.44
C PHE A 83 2.48 14.37 7.49
N ARG A 84 1.80 14.04 8.60
CA ARG A 84 0.38 14.34 8.78
C ARG A 84 0.15 15.84 8.85
N ARG A 85 -0.90 16.31 8.19
CA ARG A 85 -1.33 17.70 8.18
C ARG A 85 -2.86 17.73 8.30
N PRO A 86 -3.45 18.80 8.80
CA PRO A 86 -4.90 19.01 8.76
C PRO A 86 -5.42 18.89 7.32
N HIS A 87 -6.61 18.32 7.16
CA HIS A 87 -7.30 18.29 5.86
C HIS A 87 -7.95 19.64 5.60
N THR A 88 -7.88 20.09 4.34
CA THR A 88 -8.47 21.35 3.87
C THR A 88 -9.68 21.12 2.97
N ASN A 89 -10.13 19.87 2.88
CA ASN A 89 -11.32 19.50 2.12
C ASN A 89 -12.55 20.26 2.62
N THR A 90 -13.35 20.78 1.70
CA THR A 90 -14.60 21.47 2.05
C THR A 90 -15.61 20.46 2.61
N PRO A 91 -16.17 20.65 3.81
CA PRO A 91 -17.11 19.72 4.44
C PRO A 91 -18.55 19.92 3.91
N ASP A 92 -18.72 20.05 2.60
CA ASP A 92 -20.00 20.15 1.92
C ASP A 92 -20.40 18.77 1.37
N PRO A 93 -21.47 18.14 1.89
CA PRO A 93 -21.89 16.81 1.46
C PRO A 93 -22.54 16.80 0.07
N GLU A 94 -22.95 17.94 -0.45
CA GLU A 94 -23.64 18.05 -1.75
C GLU A 94 -22.65 18.25 -2.93
N ARG A 95 -21.38 18.54 -2.65
CA ARG A 95 -20.36 18.64 -3.70
C ARG A 95 -19.96 17.26 -4.22
N LYS A 96 -19.38 17.20 -5.41
CA LYS A 96 -18.71 15.98 -5.86
C LYS A 96 -17.56 15.61 -4.92
N LEU A 97 -17.52 14.36 -4.47
CA LEU A 97 -16.41 13.83 -3.68
C LEU A 97 -15.33 13.27 -4.61
N ARG A 98 -14.08 13.46 -4.23
CA ARG A 98 -12.91 12.93 -4.95
C ARG A 98 -12.47 11.62 -4.35
N ILE A 99 -12.59 10.56 -5.14
CA ILE A 99 -12.18 9.20 -4.79
C ILE A 99 -10.83 8.93 -5.43
N GLY A 100 -9.80 8.69 -4.62
CA GLY A 100 -8.48 8.28 -5.08
C GLY A 100 -8.28 6.78 -4.94
N TYR A 101 -7.80 6.13 -5.98
CA TYR A 101 -7.34 4.74 -5.96
C TYR A 101 -5.83 4.71 -6.04
N LEU A 102 -5.18 4.05 -5.10
CA LEU A 102 -3.72 3.89 -5.06
C LEU A 102 -3.36 2.41 -5.24
N SER A 103 -2.68 2.07 -6.33
CA SER A 103 -2.38 0.69 -6.69
C SER A 103 -1.19 0.56 -7.65
N GLY A 104 -0.49 -0.57 -7.58
CA GLY A 104 0.44 -1.04 -8.60
C GLY A 104 -0.24 -1.83 -9.73
N ASP A 105 -1.56 -2.08 -9.63
CA ASP A 105 -2.28 -3.01 -10.50
C ASP A 105 -3.20 -2.32 -11.53
N PHE A 106 -2.95 -1.07 -11.86
CA PHE A 106 -3.60 -0.39 -13.00
C PHE A 106 -3.07 -0.90 -14.35
N ARG A 107 -3.08 -2.20 -14.54
CA ARG A 107 -2.53 -2.91 -15.71
C ARG A 107 -3.25 -4.24 -15.89
N ASP A 108 -2.89 -5.01 -16.91
CA ASP A 108 -3.38 -6.38 -17.09
C ASP A 108 -2.94 -7.25 -15.91
N HIS A 109 -3.84 -7.36 -14.94
CA HIS A 109 -3.63 -8.05 -13.68
C HIS A 109 -4.97 -8.52 -13.10
N THR A 110 -4.98 -9.69 -12.45
CA THR A 110 -6.20 -10.29 -11.87
C THR A 110 -6.93 -9.34 -10.92
N ALA A 111 -6.19 -8.60 -10.08
CA ALA A 111 -6.78 -7.63 -9.16
C ALA A 111 -7.52 -6.51 -9.90
N ALA A 112 -6.96 -6.00 -11.00
CA ALA A 112 -7.58 -4.96 -11.82
C ALA A 112 -8.94 -5.40 -12.40
N TYR A 113 -9.05 -6.66 -12.85
CA TYR A 113 -10.33 -7.21 -13.30
C TYR A 113 -11.35 -7.35 -12.17
N MET A 114 -10.89 -7.61 -10.95
CA MET A 114 -11.77 -7.77 -9.79
C MET A 114 -12.38 -6.43 -9.33
N TRP A 115 -11.59 -5.36 -9.27
CA TRP A 115 -12.08 -4.05 -8.80
C TRP A 115 -12.40 -3.06 -9.94
N GLY A 116 -12.02 -3.36 -11.18
CA GLY A 116 -12.33 -2.53 -12.36
C GLY A 116 -13.81 -2.18 -12.52
N PRO A 117 -14.76 -3.10 -12.30
CA PRO A 117 -16.19 -2.78 -12.33
C PRO A 117 -16.60 -1.68 -11.35
N MET A 118 -16.04 -1.64 -10.11
CA MET A 118 -16.30 -0.54 -9.18
C MET A 118 -15.87 0.80 -9.78
N TYR A 119 -14.75 0.79 -10.50
CA TYR A 119 -14.19 1.97 -11.14
C TYR A 119 -15.06 2.47 -12.30
N GLU A 120 -15.59 1.55 -13.11
CA GLU A 120 -16.47 1.84 -14.24
C GLU A 120 -17.82 2.43 -13.80
N TYR A 121 -18.42 1.83 -12.77
CA TYR A 121 -19.80 2.13 -12.35
C TYR A 121 -19.91 3.23 -11.28
N HIS A 122 -18.87 4.02 -11.05
CA HIS A 122 -19.01 5.21 -10.21
C HIS A 122 -20.06 6.18 -10.78
N ASP A 123 -20.93 6.67 -9.92
CA ASP A 123 -21.85 7.76 -10.23
C ASP A 123 -21.03 9.06 -10.46
N ARG A 124 -20.81 9.39 -11.73
CA ARG A 124 -19.98 10.52 -12.16
C ARG A 124 -20.63 11.89 -11.89
N ASP A 125 -21.89 11.93 -11.51
CA ASP A 125 -22.56 13.15 -11.04
C ASP A 125 -22.21 13.46 -9.60
N ARG A 126 -21.86 12.43 -8.80
CA ARG A 126 -21.52 12.56 -7.40
C ARG A 126 -20.02 12.41 -7.10
N PHE A 127 -19.27 11.75 -7.97
CA PHE A 127 -17.87 11.39 -7.70
C PHE A 127 -16.94 11.79 -8.86
N GLU A 128 -15.77 12.32 -8.50
CA GLU A 128 -14.60 12.42 -9.37
C GLU A 128 -13.60 11.33 -8.97
N VAL A 129 -13.08 10.59 -9.95
CA VAL A 129 -12.20 9.45 -9.70
C VAL A 129 -10.77 9.79 -10.11
N TYR A 130 -9.83 9.57 -9.20
CA TYR A 130 -8.40 9.83 -9.37
C TYR A 130 -7.61 8.53 -9.23
N SER A 131 -6.62 8.34 -10.10
CA SER A 131 -5.73 7.18 -10.06
C SER A 131 -4.32 7.59 -9.70
N TYR A 132 -3.74 6.89 -8.75
CA TYR A 132 -2.36 6.96 -8.33
C TYR A 132 -1.70 5.62 -8.69
N ALA A 133 -1.08 5.55 -9.86
CA ALA A 133 -0.61 4.31 -10.46
C ALA A 133 0.90 4.12 -10.26
N ASP A 134 1.31 3.13 -9.45
CA ASP A 134 2.71 2.72 -9.34
C ASP A 134 3.04 1.70 -10.42
N MET A 135 3.55 2.18 -11.55
CA MET A 135 3.78 1.33 -12.71
C MET A 135 4.99 1.78 -13.55
N ASP A 136 5.70 0.80 -14.11
CA ASP A 136 6.80 1.06 -15.05
C ASP A 136 6.31 1.24 -16.48
N LYS A 137 5.32 0.44 -16.89
CA LYS A 137 4.81 0.40 -18.26
C LYS A 137 3.30 0.35 -18.25
N ALA A 138 2.70 1.17 -19.08
CA ALA A 138 1.28 1.13 -19.37
C ALA A 138 0.98 0.05 -20.42
N ASP A 139 -0.18 -0.57 -20.32
CA ASP A 139 -0.79 -1.47 -21.29
C ASP A 139 -2.18 -0.98 -21.68
N GLU A 140 -2.93 -1.76 -22.44
CA GLU A 140 -4.28 -1.39 -22.90
C GLU A 140 -5.23 -1.18 -21.72
N LEU A 141 -5.13 -1.98 -20.66
CA LEU A 141 -5.97 -1.83 -19.47
C LEU A 141 -5.58 -0.59 -18.66
N SER A 142 -4.28 -0.27 -18.58
CA SER A 142 -3.81 0.99 -17.98
C SER A 142 -4.41 2.22 -18.69
N GLU A 143 -4.45 2.17 -20.02
CA GLU A 143 -5.01 3.24 -20.82
C GLU A 143 -6.52 3.37 -20.61
N TRP A 144 -7.24 2.25 -20.50
CA TRP A 144 -8.65 2.24 -20.14
C TRP A 144 -8.90 2.91 -18.77
N PHE A 145 -8.14 2.56 -17.72
CA PHE A 145 -8.24 3.22 -16.41
C PHE A 145 -7.94 4.71 -16.49
N ARG A 146 -6.93 5.09 -17.26
CA ARG A 146 -6.56 6.49 -17.47
C ARG A 146 -7.70 7.29 -18.10
N GLN A 147 -8.40 6.72 -19.08
CA GLN A 147 -9.55 7.36 -19.74
C GLN A 147 -10.77 7.47 -18.82
N GLN A 148 -10.92 6.54 -17.87
CA GLN A 148 -11.99 6.59 -16.87
C GLN A 148 -11.69 7.54 -15.69
N SER A 149 -10.46 8.06 -15.60
CA SER A 149 -10.04 8.92 -14.49
C SER A 149 -10.29 10.40 -14.77
N ASN A 150 -10.74 11.15 -13.77
CA ASN A 150 -10.73 12.61 -13.77
C ASN A 150 -9.29 13.15 -13.55
N GLY A 151 -8.46 12.40 -12.82
CA GLY A 151 -7.05 12.68 -12.63
C GLY A 151 -6.22 11.40 -12.66
N TRP A 152 -5.07 11.43 -13.33
CA TRP A 152 -4.16 10.31 -13.44
C TRP A 152 -2.74 10.74 -13.08
N ARG A 153 -2.17 10.11 -12.04
CA ARG A 153 -0.77 10.30 -11.65
C ARG A 153 -0.06 8.95 -11.68
N ALA A 154 0.77 8.74 -12.70
CA ALA A 154 1.67 7.59 -12.74
C ALA A 154 2.98 7.94 -12.06
N PHE A 155 3.50 7.02 -11.27
CA PHE A 155 4.78 7.17 -10.58
C PHE A 155 5.49 5.81 -10.47
N ARG A 156 6.80 5.85 -10.24
CA ARG A 156 7.60 4.67 -9.92
C ARG A 156 8.77 5.11 -9.05
N ASN A 157 9.06 4.35 -8.00
CA ASN A 157 10.15 4.64 -7.07
C ASN A 157 10.07 6.06 -6.46
N ILE A 158 8.87 6.59 -6.26
CA ILE A 158 8.64 7.88 -5.64
C ILE A 158 8.49 7.69 -4.13
N PRO A 159 9.13 8.52 -3.29
CA PRO A 159 8.97 8.47 -1.85
C PRO A 159 7.50 8.57 -1.41
N PRO A 160 7.06 7.77 -0.43
CA PRO A 160 5.66 7.74 0.01
C PRO A 160 5.10 9.12 0.41
N GLU A 161 5.95 9.99 0.98
CA GLU A 161 5.56 11.35 1.36
C GLU A 161 5.20 12.22 0.15
N GLN A 162 5.83 12.02 -0.98
CA GLN A 162 5.48 12.75 -2.22
C GLN A 162 4.15 12.26 -2.79
N VAL A 163 3.87 10.95 -2.70
CA VAL A 163 2.57 10.39 -3.08
C VAL A 163 1.48 10.90 -2.15
N ALA A 164 1.74 10.93 -0.83
CA ALA A 164 0.80 11.49 0.14
C ALA A 164 0.55 12.98 -0.10
N TRP A 165 1.56 13.74 -0.50
CA TRP A 165 1.43 15.15 -0.86
C TRP A 165 0.55 15.34 -2.09
N ALA A 166 0.79 14.56 -3.16
CA ALA A 166 -0.01 14.59 -4.38
C ALA A 166 -1.51 14.35 -4.11
N ASN A 167 -1.83 13.39 -3.21
CA ASN A 167 -3.22 13.15 -2.78
C ASN A 167 -3.84 14.37 -2.10
N ARG A 168 -3.05 15.10 -1.30
CA ARG A 168 -3.52 16.34 -0.65
C ARG A 168 -3.71 17.49 -1.62
N GLU A 169 -2.80 17.66 -2.59
CA GLU A 169 -2.93 18.67 -3.66
C GLU A 169 -4.20 18.45 -4.49
N ASP A 170 -4.52 17.19 -4.78
CA ASP A 170 -5.74 16.82 -5.49
C ASP A 170 -6.99 16.89 -4.60
N ALA A 171 -6.84 17.23 -3.31
CA ALA A 171 -7.90 17.29 -2.31
C ALA A 171 -8.78 16.02 -2.31
N ILE A 172 -8.13 14.84 -2.30
CA ILE A 172 -8.82 13.55 -2.26
C ILE A 172 -9.60 13.44 -0.95
N ASP A 173 -10.87 13.08 -1.03
CA ASP A 173 -11.75 12.90 0.13
C ASP A 173 -11.71 11.47 0.67
N VAL A 174 -11.71 10.51 -0.24
CA VAL A 174 -11.63 9.07 0.08
C VAL A 174 -10.46 8.48 -0.68
N LEU A 175 -9.47 7.95 0.03
CA LEU A 175 -8.37 7.22 -0.60
C LEU A 175 -8.55 5.73 -0.37
N ILE A 176 -8.50 4.97 -1.46
CA ILE A 176 -8.72 3.52 -1.47
C ILE A 176 -7.41 2.79 -1.76
N ASP A 177 -7.03 1.88 -0.86
CA ASP A 177 -5.98 0.89 -1.07
C ASP A 177 -6.57 -0.35 -1.72
N THR A 178 -6.00 -0.79 -2.83
CA THR A 178 -6.43 -2.02 -3.52
C THR A 178 -5.35 -3.10 -3.54
N ALA A 179 -4.21 -2.88 -2.89
CA ALA A 179 -3.07 -3.79 -2.93
C ALA A 179 -2.66 -4.36 -1.56
N GLY A 180 -2.85 -3.62 -0.47
CA GLY A 180 -2.48 -4.06 0.87
C GLY A 180 -0.99 -4.37 1.01
N TYR A 181 -0.67 -5.57 1.48
CA TYR A 181 0.69 -6.09 1.67
C TYR A 181 1.21 -6.88 0.46
N THR A 182 0.60 -6.76 -0.71
CA THR A 182 1.12 -7.36 -1.94
C THR A 182 2.12 -6.45 -2.64
N ASN A 183 2.77 -6.96 -3.68
CA ASN A 183 3.67 -6.15 -4.51
C ASN A 183 2.90 -4.98 -5.15
N GLY A 184 3.40 -3.76 -4.99
CA GLY A 184 2.70 -2.53 -5.41
C GLY A 184 1.77 -1.95 -4.35
N GLY A 185 1.78 -2.50 -3.12
CA GLY A 185 1.10 -1.91 -1.96
C GLY A 185 1.81 -0.68 -1.41
N HIS A 186 1.04 0.31 -1.00
CA HIS A 186 1.55 1.62 -0.55
C HIS A 186 1.08 2.02 0.85
N LEU A 187 0.96 1.07 1.77
CA LEU A 187 0.44 1.30 3.12
C LEU A 187 1.20 2.39 3.91
N ARG A 188 2.47 2.64 3.58
CA ARG A 188 3.23 3.77 4.14
C ARG A 188 2.63 5.13 3.78
N VAL A 189 1.99 5.27 2.62
CA VAL A 189 1.24 6.48 2.24
C VAL A 189 0.02 6.63 3.15
N PHE A 190 -0.72 5.56 3.37
CA PHE A 190 -1.90 5.55 4.25
C PHE A 190 -1.53 5.84 5.72
N ALA A 191 -0.35 5.42 6.17
CA ALA A 191 0.16 5.76 7.51
C ALA A 191 0.32 7.28 7.73
N MET A 192 0.47 8.06 6.65
CA MET A 192 0.56 9.52 6.67
C MET A 192 -0.80 10.23 6.68
N LYS A 193 -1.91 9.48 6.53
CA LYS A 193 -3.29 10.00 6.50
C LYS A 193 -3.45 11.17 5.50
N PRO A 194 -3.18 10.98 4.19
CA PRO A 194 -3.30 12.05 3.22
C PRO A 194 -4.76 12.47 2.91
N ALA A 195 -5.72 11.57 3.08
CA ALA A 195 -7.13 11.83 2.85
C ALA A 195 -7.96 11.76 4.15
N PRO A 196 -9.08 12.50 4.26
CA PRO A 196 -9.99 12.43 5.40
C PRO A 196 -10.49 11.03 5.70
N LEU A 197 -10.90 10.29 4.66
CA LEU A 197 -11.33 8.90 4.76
C LEU A 197 -10.37 7.99 3.99
N GLN A 198 -9.97 6.89 4.60
CA GLN A 198 -9.08 5.89 4.00
C GLN A 198 -9.65 4.50 4.16
N VAL A 199 -9.74 3.77 3.05
CA VAL A 199 -10.43 2.47 2.98
C VAL A 199 -9.51 1.45 2.33
N GLN A 200 -9.47 0.25 2.87
CA GLN A 200 -8.87 -0.90 2.21
C GLN A 200 -9.96 -1.68 1.47
N ALA A 201 -9.73 -2.01 0.21
CA ALA A 201 -10.68 -2.72 -0.64
C ALA A 201 -10.07 -4.00 -1.23
N CYS A 202 -10.84 -4.69 -1.99
CA CYS A 202 -10.78 -6.05 -2.52
C CYS A 202 -9.42 -6.68 -2.89
N GLY A 203 -8.31 -5.96 -3.01
CA GLY A 203 -7.03 -6.55 -3.47
C GLY A 203 -6.28 -7.35 -2.40
N TYR A 204 -6.61 -7.14 -1.13
CA TYR A 204 -5.99 -7.84 0.00
C TYR A 204 -6.97 -7.98 1.16
N LEU A 205 -7.40 -9.19 1.44
CA LEU A 205 -8.49 -9.47 2.39
C LEU A 205 -8.13 -9.28 3.88
N PRO A 206 -6.93 -9.68 4.35
CA PRO A 206 -6.59 -9.53 5.76
C PRO A 206 -6.23 -8.10 6.11
N GLY A 207 -7.04 -7.24 6.50
CA GLY A 207 -6.83 -5.84 6.88
C GLY A 207 -5.38 -5.34 7.13
N SER A 208 -5.13 -4.06 7.01
CA SER A 208 -3.79 -3.47 7.10
C SER A 208 -3.24 -3.36 8.55
N GLY A 209 -4.11 -3.34 9.55
CA GLY A 209 -3.76 -3.06 10.93
C GLY A 209 -3.42 -1.60 11.23
N LEU A 210 -3.41 -0.72 10.23
CA LEU A 210 -3.18 0.72 10.40
C LEU A 210 -4.39 1.38 11.08
N ARG A 211 -4.15 2.19 12.11
CA ARG A 211 -5.18 3.02 12.77
C ARG A 211 -5.63 4.21 11.92
N THR A 212 -4.87 4.52 10.89
CA THR A 212 -5.18 5.57 9.91
C THR A 212 -6.15 5.12 8.84
N MET A 213 -6.40 3.82 8.71
CA MET A 213 -7.51 3.28 7.91
C MET A 213 -8.82 3.40 8.70
N ASP A 214 -9.88 3.77 8.03
CA ASP A 214 -11.21 3.98 8.62
C ASP A 214 -12.13 2.77 8.34
N ALA A 215 -11.85 2.02 7.27
CA ALA A 215 -12.53 0.77 6.91
C ALA A 215 -11.63 -0.14 6.05
#